data_a65321ebfc1136951d8fb5968f1fbb3f
#
_entry.id   a65321ebfc1136951d8fb5968f1fbb3f
#
_cell.length_a   1.000
_cell.length_b   1.000
_cell.length_c   1.000
_cell.angle_alpha   90.00
_cell.angle_beta   90.00
_cell.angle_gamma   90.00
#
_symmetry.space_group_name_H-M   'P 1'
#
loop_
_entity.id
_entity.type
_entity.pdbx_description
1 polymer ?
#
loop_
_entity_poly.entity_id
_entity_poly.type
_entity_poly.pdbx_seq_one_letter_code
_entity_poly.pdbx_strand_id
1 'polypeptide(L)'
;MIDTARALLLAALLSPIVALSQGASSSGTALQKPGTRVAASREVSQGCARVGDSIAAGPAVSLPAPTLLPSQLEVRTPLEPTVFPSAGWNYLIYELHLRNFAGEPVELQGIEVLGEGDTKALARFGAEQLPSLFFPRAGQLPADEGSKSRQLAAGQGTVAYLCLAFDSDIAVPANVRHRVVLKDAYAEGPLISTRQRRLRTFAPPVAGPDWIAAGGPGNSSHHRVGLLVIGGNARISRRLAIDWRKVREGANFAGDALDVHSYHAYGEQVFAVADGIVLSAKDGLPDNVPRTSRGFETAVPVTMETIAGNAITLDLGDGQFAFYAHLQPGSVRVKEGDRVKRGQPLGRIGNSGDSREPHVHFEVSDSPVLLAGEGLPYLIDRYDIRSLDGSIDRRANELPMLETLVDFRSADMLTK
;
A
#
# COMPACT_ATOMS: atom_id res chain seq x y z
N MET A 1 -47.59 4.69 23.80
CA MET A 1 -46.90 3.41 24.01
C MET A 1 -45.65 3.45 23.13
N ILE A 2 -44.58 3.38 23.79
CA ILE A 2 -43.23 3.84 23.50
C ILE A 2 -42.54 2.84 22.57
N ASP A 3 -42.07 3.30 21.43
CA ASP A 3 -41.24 2.52 20.55
C ASP A 3 -39.80 3.05 20.65
N THR A 4 -38.94 2.23 21.23
CA THR A 4 -37.53 2.52 21.50
C THR A 4 -36.71 2.07 20.32
N ALA A 5 -36.27 3.01 19.49
CA ALA A 5 -35.28 2.82 18.45
C ALA A 5 -33.92 2.46 19.07
N ARG A 6 -33.40 1.29 18.74
CA ARG A 6 -32.03 0.85 19.08
C ARG A 6 -31.03 1.63 18.23
N ALA A 7 -30.32 2.53 18.87
CA ALA A 7 -29.08 3.10 18.32
C ALA A 7 -27.97 2.02 18.40
N LEU A 8 -27.53 1.50 17.25
CA LEU A 8 -26.29 0.73 17.16
C LEU A 8 -25.12 1.72 17.20
N LEU A 9 -24.38 1.69 18.30
CA LEU A 9 -23.08 2.35 18.42
C LEU A 9 -22.08 1.65 17.49
N LEU A 10 -21.72 2.29 16.38
CA LEU A 10 -20.50 1.95 15.66
C LEU A 10 -19.31 2.54 16.42
N ALA A 11 -18.61 1.69 17.16
CA ALA A 11 -17.35 2.10 17.79
C ALA A 11 -16.31 2.33 16.69
N ALA A 12 -15.94 3.59 16.48
CA ALA A 12 -14.84 3.97 15.62
C ALA A 12 -13.54 3.37 16.17
N LEU A 13 -12.88 2.55 15.37
CA LEU A 13 -11.53 2.04 15.62
C LEU A 13 -10.53 3.21 15.51
N LEU A 14 -10.39 3.96 16.58
CA LEU A 14 -9.32 4.93 16.78
C LEU A 14 -8.10 4.19 17.28
N SER A 15 -7.15 3.90 16.40
CA SER A 15 -5.84 3.40 16.79
C SER A 15 -4.99 4.54 17.33
N PRO A 16 -4.48 4.48 18.57
CA PRO A 16 -3.48 5.44 19.04
C PRO A 16 -2.13 5.11 18.40
N ILE A 17 -1.57 6.04 17.66
CA ILE A 17 -0.18 5.98 17.21
C ILE A 17 0.70 6.32 18.41
N VAL A 18 1.42 5.32 18.92
CA VAL A 18 2.48 5.53 19.91
C VAL A 18 3.65 6.22 19.22
N ALA A 19 3.95 7.43 19.67
CA ALA A 19 5.16 8.14 19.28
C ALA A 19 6.38 7.44 19.90
N LEU A 20 7.20 6.77 19.09
CA LEU A 20 8.52 6.31 19.48
C LEU A 20 9.47 7.50 19.46
N SER A 21 9.87 7.96 20.64
CA SER A 21 10.98 8.91 20.83
C SER A 21 12.28 8.20 20.44
N GLN A 22 12.90 8.60 19.34
CA GLN A 22 14.26 8.19 19.02
C GLN A 22 15.26 9.02 19.85
N GLY A 23 15.92 8.34 20.76
CA GLY A 23 17.09 8.88 21.46
C GLY A 23 18.26 8.99 20.50
N ALA A 24 18.78 10.20 20.31
CA ALA A 24 19.98 10.45 19.55
C ALA A 24 21.20 10.00 20.36
N SER A 25 21.90 8.96 19.87
CA SER A 25 23.27 8.66 20.29
C SER A 25 24.24 9.20 19.25
N SER A 26 25.01 10.20 19.63
CA SER A 26 26.13 10.75 18.88
C SER A 26 27.29 9.75 18.89
N SER A 27 27.73 9.27 17.72
CA SER A 27 29.02 8.63 17.55
C SER A 27 29.75 9.22 16.33
N GLY A 28 30.98 9.56 16.56
CA GLY A 28 31.85 10.42 15.80
C GLY A 28 32.13 10.03 14.36
N THR A 29 32.29 11.05 13.58
CA THR A 29 32.63 11.08 12.17
C THR A 29 34.10 10.65 11.96
N ALA A 30 34.32 9.55 11.26
CA ALA A 30 35.59 9.23 10.62
C ALA A 30 35.52 9.67 9.16
N LEU A 31 36.43 10.58 8.76
CA LEU A 31 36.62 11.04 7.39
C LEU A 31 37.05 9.86 6.49
N GLN A 32 36.19 9.45 5.55
CA GLN A 32 36.54 8.52 4.47
C GLN A 32 37.06 9.30 3.24
N LYS A 33 38.13 8.75 2.63
CA LYS A 33 38.80 9.25 1.43
C LYS A 33 37.89 9.23 0.19
N PRO A 34 38.06 10.19 -0.76
CA PRO A 34 37.30 10.19 -2.00
C PRO A 34 37.86 9.14 -2.98
N GLY A 35 37.02 8.25 -3.46
CA GLY A 35 37.36 7.37 -4.56
C GLY A 35 36.79 5.95 -4.47
N THR A 36 35.49 5.82 -4.44
CA THR A 36 34.80 4.65 -5.01
C THR A 36 33.36 5.10 -5.31
N ARG A 37 32.95 5.07 -6.57
CA ARG A 37 31.54 5.19 -6.93
C ARG A 37 30.81 4.02 -6.27
N VAL A 38 30.27 4.24 -5.10
CA VAL A 38 29.24 3.37 -4.55
C VAL A 38 28.02 3.63 -5.39
N ALA A 39 27.68 2.71 -6.29
CA ALA A 39 26.34 2.66 -6.88
C ALA A 39 25.37 2.77 -5.72
N ALA A 40 24.41 3.71 -5.79
CA ALA A 40 23.37 3.85 -4.79
C ALA A 40 22.82 2.44 -4.56
N SER A 41 22.95 1.96 -3.32
CA SER A 41 22.51 0.60 -2.98
C SER A 41 21.03 0.54 -3.33
N ARG A 42 20.66 -0.32 -4.27
CA ARG A 42 19.26 -0.61 -4.62
C ARG A 42 18.63 -1.22 -3.38
N GLU A 43 18.05 -0.41 -2.52
CA GLU A 43 17.38 -0.89 -1.33
C GLU A 43 16.00 -1.43 -1.70
N VAL A 44 15.69 -2.64 -1.20
CA VAL A 44 14.36 -3.21 -1.31
C VAL A 44 13.41 -2.41 -0.42
N SER A 45 12.20 -2.12 -0.91
CA SER A 45 11.18 -1.41 -0.14
C SER A 45 10.94 -2.07 1.21
N GLN A 46 10.78 -1.23 2.22
CA GLN A 46 10.63 -1.65 3.61
C GLN A 46 9.49 -2.68 3.80
N GLY A 47 9.80 -3.76 4.49
CA GLY A 47 8.86 -4.86 4.73
C GLY A 47 8.70 -5.85 3.58
N CYS A 48 9.46 -5.72 2.49
CA CYS A 48 9.49 -6.69 1.39
C CYS A 48 10.66 -7.67 1.54
N ALA A 49 10.42 -8.94 1.24
CA ALA A 49 11.43 -9.97 1.25
C ALA A 49 12.17 -10.01 -0.10
N ARG A 50 13.49 -9.97 -0.05
CA ARG A 50 14.34 -10.10 -1.23
C ARG A 50 14.41 -11.56 -1.67
N VAL A 51 14.10 -11.84 -2.92
CA VAL A 51 14.22 -13.19 -3.49
C VAL A 51 15.65 -13.40 -4.00
N GLY A 52 16.24 -14.56 -3.71
CA GLY A 52 17.59 -14.93 -4.18
C GLY A 52 18.72 -14.57 -3.22
N ASP A 53 18.60 -13.57 -2.35
CA ASP A 53 19.43 -13.58 -1.16
C ASP A 53 19.03 -14.82 -0.37
N SER A 54 20.00 -15.55 0.14
CA SER A 54 19.76 -16.47 1.24
C SER A 54 19.13 -15.65 2.36
N ILE A 55 17.84 -15.38 2.18
CA ILE A 55 16.99 -15.05 3.30
C ILE A 55 17.30 -16.17 4.23
N ALA A 56 18.08 -15.79 5.23
CA ALA A 56 18.82 -16.72 6.03
C ALA A 56 18.16 -18.07 5.86
N ALA A 57 18.76 -18.90 5.05
CA ALA A 57 18.28 -20.24 4.92
C ALA A 57 18.40 -20.77 6.35
N GLY A 58 17.39 -20.43 7.14
CA GLY A 58 17.09 -21.23 8.29
C GLY A 58 17.12 -22.65 7.76
N PRO A 59 17.56 -23.62 8.51
CA PRO A 59 17.66 -25.00 8.06
C PRO A 59 16.37 -25.31 7.30
N ALA A 60 16.50 -25.97 6.13
CA ALA A 60 15.34 -26.41 5.37
C ALA A 60 14.37 -26.98 6.38
N VAL A 61 13.16 -26.41 6.46
CA VAL A 61 12.18 -26.90 7.43
C VAL A 61 12.01 -28.37 7.11
N SER A 62 12.41 -29.26 8.02
CA SER A 62 12.15 -30.69 7.86
C SER A 62 10.65 -30.81 7.79
N LEU A 63 10.12 -31.12 6.61
CA LEU A 63 8.70 -31.31 6.45
C LEU A 63 8.28 -32.50 7.31
N PRO A 64 7.25 -32.37 8.13
CA PRO A 64 6.72 -33.53 8.85
C PRO A 64 6.27 -34.62 7.88
N ALA A 65 6.33 -35.85 8.30
CA ALA A 65 5.85 -36.98 7.49
C ALA A 65 4.40 -36.76 7.05
N PRO A 66 4.02 -37.16 5.85
CA PRO A 66 2.62 -37.04 5.40
C PRO A 66 1.70 -37.70 6.42
N THR A 67 0.70 -36.97 6.89
CA THR A 67 -0.36 -37.50 7.75
C THR A 67 -1.44 -38.21 6.92
N LEU A 68 -2.21 -39.09 7.53
CA LEU A 68 -3.30 -39.81 6.86
C LEU A 68 -4.35 -38.84 6.26
N LEU A 69 -4.57 -37.70 6.90
CA LEU A 69 -5.45 -36.64 6.43
C LEU A 69 -4.65 -35.37 6.17
N PRO A 70 -5.00 -34.61 5.12
CA PRO A 70 -4.36 -33.32 4.86
C PRO A 70 -4.67 -32.36 6.01
N SER A 71 -3.80 -31.36 6.21
CA SER A 71 -4.06 -30.26 7.13
C SER A 71 -5.39 -29.58 6.79
N GLN A 72 -6.19 -29.28 7.82
CA GLN A 72 -7.46 -28.56 7.68
C GLN A 72 -7.26 -27.02 7.71
N LEU A 73 -6.09 -26.54 7.33
CA LEU A 73 -5.81 -25.13 7.12
C LEU A 73 -6.08 -24.76 5.65
N GLU A 74 -7.09 -23.95 5.42
CA GLU A 74 -7.34 -23.35 4.10
C GLU A 74 -6.33 -22.26 3.81
N VAL A 75 -5.79 -22.25 2.59
CA VAL A 75 -4.88 -21.22 2.08
C VAL A 75 -5.48 -20.67 0.78
N ARG A 76 -5.87 -19.40 0.75
CA ARG A 76 -6.44 -18.75 -0.42
C ARG A 76 -5.71 -17.46 -0.75
N THR A 77 -5.69 -17.11 -2.03
CA THR A 77 -5.26 -15.80 -2.53
C THR A 77 -6.44 -15.17 -3.27
N PRO A 78 -7.21 -14.28 -2.62
CA PRO A 78 -8.43 -13.71 -3.21
C PRO A 78 -8.17 -12.91 -4.49
N LEU A 79 -7.02 -12.23 -4.55
CA LEU A 79 -6.52 -11.56 -5.74
C LEU A 79 -5.13 -12.09 -6.07
N GLU A 80 -5.02 -12.76 -7.21
CA GLU A 80 -3.72 -13.17 -7.74
C GLU A 80 -2.90 -11.95 -8.14
N PRO A 81 -1.60 -11.91 -7.78
CA PRO A 81 -0.78 -10.72 -7.99
C PRO A 81 -0.46 -10.49 -9.48
N THR A 82 -0.08 -9.26 -9.77
CA THR A 82 0.57 -8.89 -11.00
C THR A 82 1.91 -8.26 -10.66
N VAL A 83 2.98 -8.85 -11.20
CA VAL A 83 4.34 -8.33 -11.02
C VAL A 83 4.48 -6.95 -11.64
N PHE A 84 5.14 -6.02 -10.94
CA PHE A 84 5.41 -4.68 -11.45
C PHE A 84 6.83 -4.23 -11.10
N PRO A 85 7.49 -3.43 -11.99
CA PRO A 85 8.84 -2.92 -11.77
C PRO A 85 8.87 -1.68 -10.88
N SER A 86 9.91 -1.56 -10.06
CA SER A 86 10.27 -0.34 -9.33
C SER A 86 11.74 -0.35 -8.92
N ALA A 87 12.46 0.73 -9.22
CA ALA A 87 13.83 1.01 -8.76
C ALA A 87 14.82 -0.15 -8.94
N GLY A 88 14.69 -0.89 -10.05
CA GLY A 88 15.56 -2.03 -10.39
C GLY A 88 15.16 -3.35 -9.74
N TRP A 89 13.96 -3.44 -9.19
CA TRP A 89 13.33 -4.63 -8.66
C TRP A 89 12.02 -4.91 -9.36
N ASN A 90 11.60 -6.19 -9.37
CA ASN A 90 10.25 -6.61 -9.72
C ASN A 90 9.52 -7.05 -8.45
N TYR A 91 8.41 -6.40 -8.14
CA TYR A 91 7.66 -6.64 -6.90
C TYR A 91 6.41 -7.47 -7.14
N LEU A 92 6.14 -8.38 -6.20
CA LEU A 92 4.84 -9.04 -6.02
C LEU A 92 4.28 -8.65 -4.65
N ILE A 93 3.11 -8.03 -4.66
CA ILE A 93 2.40 -7.59 -3.45
C ILE A 93 1.01 -8.21 -3.45
N TYR A 94 0.72 -9.07 -2.47
CA TYR A 94 -0.54 -9.82 -2.37
C TYR A 94 -0.78 -10.38 -0.98
N GLU A 95 -1.94 -10.99 -0.75
CA GLU A 95 -2.36 -11.55 0.53
C GLU A 95 -2.64 -13.05 0.42
N LEU A 96 -2.31 -13.77 1.50
CA LEU A 96 -2.83 -15.09 1.78
C LEU A 96 -3.89 -14.98 2.87
N HIS A 97 -5.09 -15.45 2.58
CA HIS A 97 -6.14 -15.66 3.57
C HIS A 97 -6.01 -17.08 4.10
N LEU A 98 -5.75 -17.19 5.39
CA LEU A 98 -5.60 -18.46 6.10
C LEU A 98 -6.82 -18.66 6.99
N ARG A 99 -7.39 -19.87 6.99
CA ARG A 99 -8.50 -20.22 7.88
C ARG A 99 -8.35 -21.64 8.41
N ASN A 100 -8.38 -21.77 9.73
CA ASN A 100 -8.34 -23.07 10.40
C ASN A 100 -9.73 -23.70 10.46
N PHE A 101 -9.95 -24.79 9.73
CA PHE A 101 -11.16 -25.59 9.76
C PHE A 101 -11.03 -26.83 10.65
N ALA A 102 -9.85 -27.06 11.30
CA ALA A 102 -9.71 -28.10 12.31
C ALA A 102 -10.51 -27.76 13.58
N GLY A 103 -10.86 -28.78 14.35
CA GLY A 103 -11.49 -28.62 15.66
C GLY A 103 -10.55 -28.13 16.76
N GLU A 104 -9.23 -28.11 16.49
CA GLU A 104 -8.18 -27.72 17.42
C GLU A 104 -7.37 -26.53 16.90
N PRO A 105 -6.71 -25.75 17.77
CA PRO A 105 -5.81 -24.71 17.35
C PRO A 105 -4.62 -25.24 16.53
N VAL A 106 -4.19 -24.50 15.50
CA VAL A 106 -2.97 -24.79 14.74
C VAL A 106 -1.91 -23.72 15.02
N GLU A 107 -0.66 -24.14 15.12
CA GLU A 107 0.49 -23.24 15.31
C GLU A 107 1.25 -23.09 13.99
N LEU A 108 1.35 -21.83 13.52
CA LEU A 108 2.05 -21.49 12.31
C LEU A 108 3.55 -21.35 12.60
N GLN A 109 4.40 -22.05 11.84
CA GLN A 109 5.86 -22.03 11.96
C GLN A 109 6.55 -21.29 10.82
N GLY A 110 5.87 -21.13 9.68
CA GLY A 110 6.42 -20.40 8.55
C GLY A 110 5.51 -20.40 7.33
N ILE A 111 5.87 -19.55 6.37
CA ILE A 111 5.27 -19.49 5.04
C ILE A 111 6.41 -19.58 4.03
N GLU A 112 6.33 -20.53 3.10
CA GLU A 112 7.23 -20.65 1.97
C GLU A 112 6.50 -20.27 0.68
N VAL A 113 7.19 -19.53 -0.19
CA VAL A 113 6.76 -19.23 -1.55
C VAL A 113 7.63 -20.03 -2.51
N LEU A 114 7.01 -20.84 -3.36
CA LEU A 114 7.70 -21.71 -4.31
C LEU A 114 7.26 -21.39 -5.74
N GLY A 115 8.16 -21.48 -6.70
CA GLY A 115 7.79 -21.49 -8.13
C GLY A 115 7.05 -22.78 -8.51
N GLU A 116 6.40 -22.77 -9.65
CA GLU A 116 5.76 -23.97 -10.21
C GLU A 116 6.79 -25.06 -10.46
N GLY A 117 6.56 -26.24 -9.89
CA GLY A 117 7.48 -27.39 -10.00
C GLY A 117 8.73 -27.30 -9.12
N ASP A 118 8.98 -26.19 -8.45
CA ASP A 118 10.16 -26.04 -7.60
C ASP A 118 10.01 -26.78 -6.27
N THR A 119 11.13 -27.33 -5.79
CA THR A 119 11.26 -27.89 -4.44
C THR A 119 11.92 -26.91 -3.48
N LYS A 120 12.69 -25.94 -4.01
CA LYS A 120 13.36 -24.90 -3.23
C LYS A 120 12.48 -23.65 -3.16
N ALA A 121 12.30 -23.12 -1.96
CA ALA A 121 11.54 -21.89 -1.77
C ALA A 121 12.27 -20.68 -2.39
N LEU A 122 11.51 -19.84 -3.10
CA LEU A 122 11.92 -18.52 -3.58
C LEU A 122 12.08 -17.54 -2.41
N ALA A 123 11.16 -17.63 -1.46
CA ALA A 123 11.17 -16.86 -0.23
C ALA A 123 10.62 -17.69 0.92
N ARG A 124 11.11 -17.43 2.12
CA ARG A 124 10.67 -18.09 3.36
C ARG A 124 10.50 -17.03 4.45
N PHE A 125 9.36 -17.09 5.12
CA PHE A 125 9.06 -16.29 6.30
C PHE A 125 8.98 -17.23 7.50
N GLY A 126 9.99 -17.17 8.38
CA GLY A 126 10.05 -18.01 9.57
C GLY A 126 9.15 -17.51 10.71
N ALA A 127 9.07 -18.31 11.76
CA ALA A 127 8.20 -18.08 12.92
C ALA A 127 8.33 -16.65 13.50
N GLU A 128 9.54 -16.12 13.57
CA GLU A 128 9.82 -14.77 14.11
C GLU A 128 9.29 -13.63 13.22
N GLN A 129 9.12 -13.89 11.92
CA GLN A 129 8.64 -12.91 10.96
C GLN A 129 7.10 -12.91 10.83
N LEU A 130 6.45 -14.04 11.10
CA LEU A 130 5.01 -14.20 10.90
C LEU A 130 4.16 -13.13 11.59
N PRO A 131 4.43 -12.71 12.86
CA PRO A 131 3.62 -11.69 13.53
C PRO A 131 3.58 -10.35 12.79
N SER A 132 4.67 -10.00 12.06
CA SER A 132 4.73 -8.77 11.29
C SER A 132 3.97 -8.84 9.95
N LEU A 133 3.61 -10.05 9.51
CA LEU A 133 2.88 -10.27 8.26
C LEU A 133 1.38 -10.34 8.47
N PHE A 134 0.88 -10.63 9.69
CA PHE A 134 -0.53 -10.91 9.92
C PHE A 134 -1.36 -9.65 10.20
N PHE A 135 -2.64 -9.73 9.85
CA PHE A 135 -3.67 -8.78 10.23
C PHE A 135 -4.65 -9.42 11.25
N PRO A 136 -5.01 -8.75 12.34
CA PRO A 136 -4.41 -7.48 12.80
C PRO A 136 -2.94 -7.65 13.14
N ARG A 137 -2.14 -6.60 12.94
CA ARG A 137 -0.71 -6.63 13.28
C ARG A 137 -0.51 -6.75 14.80
N ALA A 138 0.54 -7.48 15.20
CA ALA A 138 0.87 -7.73 16.59
C ALA A 138 1.00 -6.48 17.48
N GLY A 139 1.27 -5.29 16.89
CA GLY A 139 1.31 -4.02 17.63
C GLY A 139 -0.05 -3.50 18.12
N GLN A 140 -1.16 -4.13 17.76
CA GLN A 140 -2.50 -3.84 18.26
C GLN A 140 -2.97 -4.83 19.32
N LEU A 141 -2.19 -5.87 19.57
CA LEU A 141 -2.42 -6.84 20.64
C LEU A 141 -1.58 -6.48 21.86
N PRO A 142 -2.03 -6.83 23.09
CA PRO A 142 -1.23 -6.66 24.30
C PRO A 142 0.14 -7.32 24.14
N ALA A 143 1.18 -6.70 24.67
CA ALA A 143 2.59 -7.09 24.48
C ALA A 143 2.93 -8.52 24.97
N ASP A 144 2.11 -9.10 25.82
CA ASP A 144 2.23 -10.45 26.36
C ASP A 144 1.66 -11.56 25.44
N GLU A 145 1.02 -11.19 24.34
CA GLU A 145 0.41 -12.12 23.37
C GLU A 145 1.28 -12.45 22.14
N GLY A 146 2.51 -11.96 22.08
CA GLY A 146 3.39 -12.12 20.91
C GLY A 146 3.60 -13.58 20.45
N SER A 147 3.59 -14.55 21.37
CA SER A 147 3.67 -15.99 21.04
C SER A 147 2.33 -16.54 20.52
N LYS A 148 1.20 -15.97 20.94
CA LYS A 148 -0.14 -16.39 20.54
C LYS A 148 -0.52 -15.89 19.13
N SER A 149 0.15 -14.85 18.61
CA SER A 149 -0.12 -14.32 17.29
C SER A 149 0.17 -15.30 16.13
N ARG A 150 0.81 -16.43 16.41
CA ARG A 150 1.06 -17.53 15.48
C ARG A 150 0.07 -18.69 15.59
N GLN A 151 -0.83 -18.65 16.55
CA GLN A 151 -1.87 -19.66 16.72
C GLN A 151 -3.18 -19.18 16.09
N LEU A 152 -3.81 -20.05 15.33
CA LEU A 152 -5.17 -19.88 14.84
C LEU A 152 -6.06 -20.88 15.58
N ALA A 153 -6.99 -20.37 16.38
CA ALA A 153 -8.00 -21.22 17.04
C ALA A 153 -8.90 -21.91 16.01
N ALA A 154 -9.66 -22.91 16.43
CA ALA A 154 -10.65 -23.56 15.60
C ALA A 154 -11.62 -22.52 15.00
N GLY A 155 -11.82 -22.56 13.68
CA GLY A 155 -12.66 -21.62 12.92
C GLY A 155 -12.07 -20.22 12.73
N GLN A 156 -10.94 -19.88 13.34
CA GLN A 156 -10.29 -18.59 13.19
C GLN A 156 -9.60 -18.44 11.83
N GLY A 157 -9.63 -17.23 11.28
CA GLY A 157 -8.85 -16.84 10.11
C GLY A 157 -7.93 -15.66 10.38
N THR A 158 -6.94 -15.49 9.52
CA THR A 158 -6.03 -14.34 9.47
C THR A 158 -5.63 -14.04 8.03
N VAL A 159 -5.04 -12.87 7.80
CA VAL A 159 -4.50 -12.46 6.50
C VAL A 159 -3.00 -12.24 6.65
N ALA A 160 -2.21 -12.93 5.83
CA ALA A 160 -0.77 -12.71 5.72
C ALA A 160 -0.48 -11.80 4.53
N TYR A 161 0.17 -10.66 4.79
CA TYR A 161 0.56 -9.66 3.79
C TYR A 161 1.96 -9.99 3.27
N LEU A 162 2.04 -10.43 2.02
CA LEU A 162 3.30 -10.78 1.39
C LEU A 162 3.77 -9.68 0.45
N CYS A 163 5.05 -9.37 0.50
CA CYS A 163 5.76 -8.54 -0.46
C CYS A 163 7.08 -9.22 -0.80
N LEU A 164 7.27 -9.54 -2.08
CA LEU A 164 8.48 -10.15 -2.61
C LEU A 164 9.14 -9.18 -3.58
N ALA A 165 10.46 -9.05 -3.51
CA ALA A 165 11.28 -8.28 -4.44
C ALA A 165 12.26 -9.19 -5.14
N PHE A 166 12.13 -9.29 -6.46
CA PHE A 166 13.06 -9.98 -7.36
C PHE A 166 14.00 -8.96 -7.98
N ASP A 167 15.29 -9.22 -8.01
CA ASP A 167 16.19 -8.38 -8.79
C ASP A 167 15.69 -8.29 -10.24
N SER A 168 15.86 -7.14 -10.90
CA SER A 168 15.38 -6.93 -12.27
C SER A 168 15.93 -7.97 -13.27
N ASP A 169 17.11 -8.54 -12.97
CA ASP A 169 17.76 -9.54 -13.80
C ASP A 169 17.26 -10.98 -13.52
N ILE A 170 16.45 -11.15 -12.47
CA ILE A 170 15.85 -12.43 -12.09
C ILE A 170 14.45 -12.54 -12.70
N ALA A 171 14.22 -13.60 -13.48
CA ALA A 171 12.90 -13.88 -14.03
C ALA A 171 11.91 -14.21 -12.90
N VAL A 172 10.82 -13.47 -12.82
CA VAL A 172 9.70 -13.80 -11.91
C VAL A 172 8.96 -15.02 -12.50
N PRO A 173 8.79 -16.12 -11.74
CA PRO A 173 8.00 -17.26 -12.20
C PRO A 173 6.60 -16.86 -12.62
N ALA A 174 6.07 -17.48 -13.69
CA ALA A 174 4.72 -17.21 -14.18
C ALA A 174 3.65 -17.58 -13.14
N ASN A 175 3.95 -18.61 -12.36
CA ASN A 175 3.07 -19.10 -11.29
C ASN A 175 3.88 -19.35 -10.02
N VAL A 176 3.25 -19.15 -8.89
CA VAL A 176 3.79 -19.49 -7.58
C VAL A 176 2.75 -20.26 -6.75
N ARG A 177 3.22 -21.01 -5.78
CA ARG A 177 2.39 -21.69 -4.79
C ARG A 177 2.95 -21.45 -3.40
N HIS A 178 2.14 -21.71 -2.38
CA HIS A 178 2.50 -21.47 -1.00
C HIS A 178 2.46 -22.75 -0.20
N ARG A 179 3.42 -22.89 0.71
CA ARG A 179 3.40 -23.90 1.75
C ARG A 179 3.39 -23.19 3.10
N VAL A 180 2.34 -23.40 3.87
CA VAL A 180 2.25 -22.93 5.24
C VAL A 180 2.70 -24.05 6.15
N VAL A 181 3.82 -23.84 6.83
CA VAL A 181 4.42 -24.84 7.72
C VAL A 181 3.77 -24.69 9.09
N LEU A 182 3.28 -25.80 9.62
CA LEU A 182 2.70 -25.94 10.95
C LEU A 182 3.66 -26.70 11.84
N LYS A 183 3.38 -26.77 13.14
CA LYS A 183 4.22 -27.51 14.09
C LYS A 183 4.41 -28.97 13.67
N ASP A 184 3.34 -29.67 13.32
CA ASP A 184 3.36 -31.12 13.05
C ASP A 184 2.84 -31.47 11.63
N ALA A 185 2.60 -30.49 10.78
CA ALA A 185 2.05 -30.67 9.43
C ALA A 185 2.45 -29.52 8.50
N TYR A 186 1.95 -29.53 7.27
CA TYR A 186 1.95 -28.38 6.40
C TYR A 186 0.64 -28.32 5.59
N ALA A 187 0.29 -27.14 5.14
CA ALA A 187 -0.80 -26.91 4.19
C ALA A 187 -0.23 -26.32 2.90
N GLU A 188 -0.68 -26.80 1.76
CA GLU A 188 -0.33 -26.22 0.46
C GLU A 188 -1.51 -25.43 -0.10
N GLY A 189 -1.22 -24.21 -0.55
CA GLY A 189 -2.18 -23.39 -1.27
C GLY A 189 -2.25 -23.74 -2.76
N PRO A 190 -3.21 -23.19 -3.50
CA PRO A 190 -3.31 -23.36 -4.94
C PRO A 190 -2.11 -22.75 -5.67
N LEU A 191 -1.90 -23.18 -6.91
CA LEU A 191 -1.03 -22.49 -7.84
C LEU A 191 -1.72 -21.21 -8.27
N ILE A 192 -1.04 -20.06 -8.19
CA ILE A 192 -1.55 -18.74 -8.53
C ILE A 192 -0.67 -18.06 -9.57
N SER A 193 -1.28 -17.27 -10.47
CA SER A 193 -0.55 -16.49 -11.46
C SER A 193 0.14 -15.29 -10.83
N THR A 194 1.31 -14.93 -11.34
CA THR A 194 2.04 -13.69 -11.02
C THR A 194 1.83 -12.58 -12.05
N ARG A 195 0.96 -12.83 -13.05
CA ARG A 195 0.71 -11.95 -14.20
C ARG A 195 -0.77 -11.84 -14.51
N GLN A 196 -1.58 -11.70 -13.47
CA GLN A 196 -3.04 -11.74 -13.57
C GLN A 196 -3.61 -10.66 -14.48
N ARG A 197 -3.00 -9.46 -14.48
CA ARG A 197 -3.52 -8.33 -15.25
C ARG A 197 -2.43 -7.68 -16.09
N ARG A 198 -2.88 -7.01 -17.18
CA ARG A 198 -2.01 -6.16 -17.97
C ARG A 198 -1.74 -4.86 -17.20
N LEU A 199 -0.46 -4.55 -16.98
CA LEU A 199 -0.05 -3.25 -16.45
C LEU A 199 -0.33 -2.14 -17.47
N ARG A 200 -0.90 -1.03 -17.00
CA ARG A 200 -1.07 0.19 -17.78
C ARG A 200 -0.13 1.26 -17.27
N THR A 201 0.38 2.05 -18.21
CA THR A 201 1.23 3.19 -17.90
C THR A 201 0.41 4.46 -17.96
N PHE A 202 0.52 5.28 -16.92
CA PHE A 202 -0.22 6.52 -16.74
C PHE A 202 0.72 7.73 -16.64
N ALA A 203 0.19 8.93 -16.88
CA ALA A 203 0.84 10.15 -16.42
C ALA A 203 0.80 10.22 -14.89
N PRO A 204 1.70 10.95 -14.24
CA PRO A 204 1.56 11.22 -12.81
C PRO A 204 0.31 12.10 -12.55
N PRO A 205 -0.35 11.93 -11.38
CA PRO A 205 -1.50 12.76 -11.01
C PRO A 205 -1.13 14.18 -10.58
N VAL A 206 0.16 14.45 -10.39
CA VAL A 206 0.75 15.75 -9.98
C VAL A 206 1.95 16.09 -10.85
N ALA A 207 2.45 17.32 -10.79
CA ALA A 207 3.55 17.79 -11.62
C ALA A 207 4.60 18.56 -10.82
N GLY A 208 5.80 18.68 -11.38
CA GLY A 208 6.92 19.43 -10.80
C GLY A 208 7.70 18.61 -9.76
N PRO A 209 8.64 19.25 -9.05
CA PRO A 209 9.54 18.58 -8.12
C PRO A 209 8.96 18.37 -6.72
N ASP A 210 9.74 17.69 -5.88
CA ASP A 210 9.62 17.60 -4.42
C ASP A 210 8.45 16.73 -3.93
N TRP A 211 8.02 15.74 -4.70
CA TRP A 211 6.95 14.83 -4.30
C TRP A 211 7.48 13.60 -3.57
N ILE A 212 6.71 13.12 -2.60
CA ILE A 212 6.97 11.85 -1.91
C ILE A 212 5.79 10.91 -2.10
N ALA A 213 6.10 9.64 -2.40
CA ALA A 213 5.12 8.55 -2.49
C ALA A 213 4.73 8.08 -1.09
N ALA A 214 4.11 8.96 -0.29
CA ALA A 214 3.74 8.66 1.08
C ALA A 214 2.64 7.60 1.13
N GLY A 215 2.74 6.68 2.09
CA GLY A 215 1.80 5.55 2.17
C GLY A 215 1.77 4.68 0.92
N GLY A 216 2.77 4.79 0.03
CA GLY A 216 2.84 4.05 -1.22
C GLY A 216 3.00 2.53 -1.04
N PRO A 217 3.16 1.76 -2.15
CA PRO A 217 3.28 0.32 -2.09
C PRO A 217 4.38 -0.16 -1.14
N GLY A 218 4.06 -1.12 -0.29
CA GLY A 218 5.00 -1.68 0.70
C GLY A 218 4.27 -2.26 1.91
N ASN A 219 4.84 -3.27 2.55
CA ASN A 219 4.15 -3.97 3.65
C ASN A 219 3.97 -3.14 4.93
N SER A 220 4.70 -2.04 5.10
CA SER A 220 4.54 -1.11 6.22
C SER A 220 3.54 0.03 5.95
N SER A 221 2.97 0.11 4.75
CA SER A 221 1.99 1.12 4.38
C SER A 221 0.65 0.89 5.08
N HIS A 222 0.03 1.97 5.57
CA HIS A 222 -1.32 1.94 6.13
C HIS A 222 -2.38 1.62 5.06
N HIS A 223 -2.14 1.99 3.81
CA HIS A 223 -3.00 1.60 2.68
C HIS A 223 -3.00 0.10 2.47
N ARG A 224 -1.81 -0.51 2.56
CA ARG A 224 -1.61 -1.93 2.36
C ARG A 224 -2.41 -2.80 3.33
N VAL A 225 -2.51 -2.38 4.58
CA VAL A 225 -3.24 -3.10 5.63
C VAL A 225 -4.69 -2.64 5.79
N GLY A 226 -5.18 -1.81 4.89
CA GLY A 226 -6.52 -1.24 4.91
C GLY A 226 -7.60 -2.18 4.35
N LEU A 227 -7.61 -3.43 4.80
CA LEU A 227 -8.65 -4.39 4.44
C LEU A 227 -10.01 -3.96 5.00
N LEU A 228 -11.01 -3.91 4.14
CA LEU A 228 -12.40 -3.60 4.50
C LEU A 228 -13.33 -4.68 3.97
N VAL A 229 -14.46 -4.88 4.65
CA VAL A 229 -15.53 -5.76 4.18
C VAL A 229 -16.66 -4.90 3.63
N ILE A 230 -16.78 -4.88 2.30
CA ILE A 230 -17.81 -4.11 1.59
C ILE A 230 -18.67 -5.10 0.80
N GLY A 231 -19.99 -5.02 0.99
CA GLY A 231 -20.91 -5.94 0.33
C GLY A 231 -20.64 -7.42 0.64
N GLY A 232 -20.12 -7.72 1.85
CA GLY A 232 -19.78 -9.09 2.28
C GLY A 232 -18.44 -9.62 1.78
N ASN A 233 -17.66 -8.84 1.01
CA ASN A 233 -16.35 -9.25 0.49
C ASN A 233 -15.24 -8.45 1.14
N ALA A 234 -14.20 -9.16 1.63
CA ALA A 234 -12.97 -8.55 2.12
C ALA A 234 -12.15 -8.05 0.92
N ARG A 235 -11.81 -6.75 0.89
CA ARG A 235 -11.12 -6.07 -0.21
C ARG A 235 -10.04 -5.13 0.33
N ILE A 236 -9.02 -4.89 -0.49
CA ILE A 236 -7.96 -3.89 -0.22
C ILE A 236 -7.85 -2.98 -1.45
N SER A 237 -8.80 -2.06 -1.58
CA SER A 237 -8.83 -1.08 -2.69
C SER A 237 -7.54 -0.26 -2.73
N ARG A 238 -7.06 0.16 -1.55
CA ARG A 238 -5.87 1.01 -1.40
C ARG A 238 -4.54 0.24 -1.43
N ARG A 239 -4.51 -1.05 -1.84
CA ARG A 239 -3.28 -1.90 -1.81
C ARG A 239 -2.05 -1.23 -2.39
N LEU A 240 -2.23 -0.45 -3.46
CA LEU A 240 -1.16 0.21 -4.21
C LEU A 240 -1.42 1.73 -4.34
N ALA A 241 -2.22 2.28 -3.43
CA ALA A 241 -2.49 3.71 -3.36
C ALA A 241 -1.24 4.48 -2.93
N ILE A 242 -1.17 5.74 -3.34
CA ILE A 242 -0.13 6.69 -2.95
C ILE A 242 -0.80 7.99 -2.51
N ASP A 243 -0.40 8.50 -1.33
CA ASP A 243 -0.68 9.85 -0.88
C ASP A 243 0.43 10.77 -1.38
N TRP A 244 0.18 11.51 -2.45
CA TRP A 244 1.17 12.43 -2.98
C TRP A 244 1.26 13.66 -2.11
N ARG A 245 2.34 13.75 -1.34
CA ARG A 245 2.70 14.90 -0.51
C ARG A 245 3.89 15.63 -1.13
N LYS A 246 4.05 16.91 -0.82
CA LYS A 246 5.19 17.70 -1.28
C LYS A 246 6.11 18.03 -0.11
N VAL A 247 7.41 17.73 -0.26
CA VAL A 247 8.40 17.86 0.83
C VAL A 247 9.55 18.72 0.34
N ARG A 248 9.83 19.82 1.04
CA ARG A 248 10.98 20.69 0.79
C ARG A 248 11.85 20.75 2.03
N GLU A 249 13.16 20.58 1.88
CA GLU A 249 14.12 20.61 2.99
C GLU A 249 13.74 19.67 4.16
N GLY A 250 13.13 18.51 3.82
CA GLY A 250 12.70 17.50 4.80
C GLY A 250 11.37 17.80 5.51
N ALA A 251 10.69 18.92 5.18
CA ALA A 251 9.41 19.29 5.76
C ALA A 251 8.29 19.33 4.71
N ASN A 252 7.06 18.95 5.11
CA ASN A 252 5.87 19.02 4.27
C ASN A 252 5.14 20.37 4.36
N PHE A 253 5.52 21.22 5.32
CA PHE A 253 5.00 22.58 5.49
C PHE A 253 6.07 23.57 5.96
N ALA A 254 5.79 24.86 5.79
CA ALA A 254 6.57 25.98 6.34
C ALA A 254 5.61 27.02 6.93
N GLY A 255 5.72 27.27 8.25
CA GLY A 255 4.85 28.19 8.97
C GLY A 255 3.96 27.49 9.99
N ASP A 256 2.68 27.87 10.08
CA ASP A 256 1.73 27.32 11.03
C ASP A 256 1.26 25.92 10.59
N ALA A 257 1.53 24.91 11.39
CA ALA A 257 1.12 23.53 11.13
C ALA A 257 -0.42 23.33 11.17
N LEU A 258 -1.18 24.28 11.72
CA LEU A 258 -2.64 24.25 11.74
C LEU A 258 -3.28 24.93 10.52
N ASP A 259 -2.50 25.63 9.72
CA ASP A 259 -2.96 26.27 8.50
C ASP A 259 -2.64 25.41 7.28
N VAL A 260 -3.66 24.95 6.56
CA VAL A 260 -3.50 24.17 5.32
C VAL A 260 -2.64 24.90 4.28
N HIS A 261 -2.66 26.24 4.25
CA HIS A 261 -1.88 27.06 3.31
C HIS A 261 -0.37 27.03 3.59
N SER A 262 0.04 26.61 4.80
CA SER A 262 1.45 26.40 5.14
C SER A 262 2.04 25.14 4.47
N TYR A 263 1.20 24.22 3.98
CA TYR A 263 1.65 22.94 3.41
C TYR A 263 2.02 23.08 1.94
N HIS A 264 3.17 22.56 1.55
CA HIS A 264 3.71 22.68 0.20
C HIS A 264 2.85 22.01 -0.87
N ALA A 265 2.05 21.00 -0.53
CA ALA A 265 1.15 20.32 -1.45
C ALA A 265 -0.18 21.06 -1.64
N TYR A 266 -0.61 21.91 -0.66
CA TYR A 266 -1.91 22.55 -0.71
C TYR A 266 -2.05 23.46 -1.94
N GLY A 267 -3.18 23.33 -2.66
CA GLY A 267 -3.47 24.12 -3.84
C GLY A 267 -2.69 23.72 -5.11
N GLU A 268 -1.77 22.75 -5.05
CA GLU A 268 -1.11 22.22 -6.24
C GLU A 268 -2.13 21.56 -7.17
N GLN A 269 -1.87 21.59 -8.48
CA GLN A 269 -2.81 21.05 -9.47
C GLN A 269 -2.79 19.52 -9.50
N VAL A 270 -3.97 18.95 -9.67
CA VAL A 270 -4.20 17.51 -9.88
C VAL A 270 -4.63 17.29 -11.33
N PHE A 271 -4.07 16.28 -11.99
CA PHE A 271 -4.22 16.01 -13.40
C PHE A 271 -4.80 14.62 -13.67
N ALA A 272 -5.57 14.49 -14.77
CA ALA A 272 -6.01 13.21 -15.30
C ALA A 272 -4.81 12.36 -15.74
N VAL A 273 -4.66 11.17 -15.17
CA VAL A 273 -3.52 10.27 -15.47
C VAL A 273 -3.60 9.65 -16.86
N ALA A 274 -4.79 9.62 -17.46
CA ALA A 274 -5.08 9.09 -18.79
C ALA A 274 -6.35 9.73 -19.37
N ASP A 275 -6.65 9.46 -20.62
CA ASP A 275 -7.98 9.69 -21.19
C ASP A 275 -9.01 8.84 -20.42
N GLY A 276 -10.17 9.41 -20.16
CA GLY A 276 -11.20 8.70 -19.39
C GLY A 276 -12.54 9.43 -19.36
N ILE A 277 -13.50 8.82 -18.69
CA ILE A 277 -14.83 9.38 -18.44
C ILE A 277 -14.99 9.63 -16.95
N VAL A 278 -15.46 10.79 -16.56
CA VAL A 278 -15.78 11.12 -15.17
C VAL A 278 -17.03 10.36 -14.75
N LEU A 279 -16.89 9.42 -13.81
CA LEU A 279 -18.02 8.69 -13.23
C LEU A 279 -18.62 9.40 -12.03
N SER A 280 -17.80 10.14 -11.29
CA SER A 280 -18.23 10.90 -10.13
C SER A 280 -17.29 12.10 -9.95
N ALA A 281 -17.87 13.24 -9.60
CA ALA A 281 -17.15 14.44 -9.21
C ALA A 281 -17.89 15.07 -8.02
N LYS A 282 -17.25 15.07 -6.85
CA LYS A 282 -17.79 15.60 -5.60
C LYS A 282 -16.97 16.81 -5.19
N ASP A 283 -17.64 17.89 -4.80
CA ASP A 283 -17.03 19.14 -4.35
C ASP A 283 -17.85 19.77 -3.23
N GLY A 284 -17.28 20.78 -2.55
CA GLY A 284 -17.96 21.60 -1.54
C GLY A 284 -17.79 21.15 -0.10
N LEU A 285 -17.12 20.01 0.18
CA LEU A 285 -16.76 19.65 1.55
C LEU A 285 -15.58 20.53 2.04
N PRO A 286 -15.62 21.05 3.28
CA PRO A 286 -14.56 21.89 3.82
C PRO A 286 -13.25 21.11 4.04
N ASP A 287 -12.13 21.84 4.02
CA ASP A 287 -10.86 21.31 4.48
C ASP A 287 -10.84 21.14 5.99
N ASN A 288 -10.15 20.11 6.46
CA ASN A 288 -9.84 19.92 7.87
C ASN A 288 -8.71 20.86 8.32
N VAL A 289 -8.70 21.19 9.60
CA VAL A 289 -7.49 21.69 10.24
C VAL A 289 -6.47 20.55 10.31
N PRO A 290 -5.22 20.73 9.83
CA PRO A 290 -4.25 19.64 9.83
C PRO A 290 -3.98 19.09 11.22
N ARG A 291 -3.64 17.80 11.28
CA ARG A 291 -3.33 17.10 12.52
C ARG A 291 -2.08 17.65 13.19
N THR A 292 -2.16 17.84 14.50
CA THR A 292 -1.02 18.13 15.36
C THR A 292 -0.83 17.04 16.42
N SER A 293 0.22 17.17 17.23
CA SER A 293 0.43 16.33 18.42
C SER A 293 -0.71 16.42 19.45
N ARG A 294 -1.54 17.47 19.37
CA ARG A 294 -2.71 17.67 20.26
C ARG A 294 -3.97 16.93 19.82
N GLY A 295 -3.97 16.38 18.61
CA GLY A 295 -5.10 15.62 18.10
C GLY A 295 -5.51 15.99 16.68
N PHE A 296 -6.64 15.42 16.26
CA PHE A 296 -7.23 15.63 14.96
C PHE A 296 -8.74 15.40 15.00
N GLU A 297 -9.47 16.32 14.39
CA GLU A 297 -10.90 16.18 14.14
C GLU A 297 -11.20 16.55 12.69
N THR A 298 -12.08 15.79 12.05
CA THR A 298 -12.52 16.11 10.68
C THR A 298 -13.56 17.23 10.72
N ALA A 299 -13.53 18.11 9.73
CA ALA A 299 -14.50 19.23 9.60
C ALA A 299 -15.94 18.74 9.42
N VAL A 300 -16.11 17.51 8.90
CA VAL A 300 -17.41 16.83 8.81
C VAL A 300 -17.25 15.40 9.32
N PRO A 301 -18.31 14.75 9.83
CA PRO A 301 -18.25 13.35 10.24
C PRO A 301 -17.78 12.44 9.09
N VAL A 302 -16.92 11.47 9.38
CA VAL A 302 -16.44 10.51 8.39
C VAL A 302 -17.48 9.41 8.21
N THR A 303 -17.98 9.29 6.98
CA THR A 303 -18.90 8.26 6.51
C THR A 303 -18.41 7.73 5.17
N MET A 304 -19.04 6.71 4.60
CA MET A 304 -18.72 6.24 3.24
C MET A 304 -18.90 7.34 2.17
N GLU A 305 -19.76 8.34 2.44
CA GLU A 305 -20.00 9.45 1.53
C GLU A 305 -18.99 10.58 1.69
N THR A 306 -18.38 10.75 2.87
CA THR A 306 -17.49 11.87 3.19
C THR A 306 -16.02 11.50 3.32
N ILE A 307 -15.69 10.21 3.43
CA ILE A 307 -14.32 9.73 3.68
C ILE A 307 -13.31 10.21 2.64
N ALA A 308 -13.68 10.22 1.35
CA ALA A 308 -12.83 10.72 0.27
C ALA A 308 -12.75 12.25 0.18
N GLY A 309 -13.60 12.97 0.93
CA GLY A 309 -13.70 14.43 0.81
C GLY A 309 -14.23 14.85 -0.55
N ASN A 310 -13.69 15.94 -1.09
CA ASN A 310 -13.88 16.34 -2.49
C ASN A 310 -13.05 15.38 -3.35
N ALA A 311 -13.69 14.74 -4.32
CA ALA A 311 -13.09 13.60 -4.99
C ALA A 311 -13.58 13.45 -6.43
N ILE A 312 -12.76 12.79 -7.25
CA ILE A 312 -13.08 12.47 -8.64
C ILE A 312 -12.81 11.00 -8.89
N THR A 313 -13.73 10.32 -9.57
CA THR A 313 -13.54 8.97 -10.08
C THR A 313 -13.54 8.99 -11.60
N LEU A 314 -12.51 8.44 -12.23
CA LEU A 314 -12.43 8.28 -13.68
C LEU A 314 -12.55 6.81 -14.07
N ASP A 315 -13.39 6.52 -15.06
CA ASP A 315 -13.34 5.27 -15.82
C ASP A 315 -12.21 5.38 -16.86
N LEU A 316 -11.21 4.55 -16.69
CA LEU A 316 -10.05 4.48 -17.59
C LEU A 316 -10.24 3.44 -18.70
N GLY A 317 -11.38 2.73 -18.71
CA GLY A 317 -11.61 1.56 -19.57
C GLY A 317 -10.97 0.27 -19.02
N ASP A 318 -11.26 -0.85 -19.66
CA ASP A 318 -10.75 -2.19 -19.32
C ASP A 318 -11.00 -2.59 -17.85
N GLY A 319 -12.09 -2.09 -17.23
CA GLY A 319 -12.44 -2.36 -15.84
C GLY A 319 -11.44 -1.77 -14.83
N GLN A 320 -10.80 -0.66 -15.17
CA GLN A 320 -9.90 0.08 -14.30
C GLN A 320 -10.42 1.49 -14.03
N PHE A 321 -10.40 1.87 -12.76
CA PHE A 321 -10.94 3.12 -12.27
C PHE A 321 -9.88 3.86 -11.45
N ALA A 322 -9.68 5.15 -11.74
CA ALA A 322 -8.77 6.01 -10.96
C ALA A 322 -9.56 6.87 -9.99
N PHE A 323 -9.10 6.90 -8.74
CA PHE A 323 -9.68 7.73 -7.68
C PHE A 323 -8.68 8.81 -7.27
N TYR A 324 -9.21 10.03 -7.14
CA TYR A 324 -8.49 11.21 -6.65
C TYR A 324 -9.29 11.75 -5.47
N ALA A 325 -8.71 11.75 -4.28
CA ALA A 325 -9.41 12.16 -3.06
C ALA A 325 -8.73 13.34 -2.36
N HIS A 326 -9.44 13.92 -1.38
CA HIS A 326 -9.00 15.01 -0.50
C HIS A 326 -8.73 16.33 -1.23
N LEU A 327 -9.48 16.59 -2.33
CA LEU A 327 -9.31 17.81 -3.11
C LEU A 327 -9.78 19.05 -2.36
N GLN A 328 -9.27 20.21 -2.78
CA GLN A 328 -9.57 21.52 -2.23
C GLN A 328 -11.04 21.91 -2.51
N PRO A 329 -11.77 22.47 -1.55
CA PRO A 329 -13.14 22.98 -1.75
C PRO A 329 -13.22 23.97 -2.91
N GLY A 330 -14.22 23.80 -3.80
CA GLY A 330 -14.47 24.67 -4.93
C GLY A 330 -13.45 24.57 -6.07
N SER A 331 -12.55 23.55 -6.03
CA SER A 331 -11.49 23.42 -7.02
C SER A 331 -11.77 22.40 -8.12
N VAL A 332 -12.78 21.54 -7.97
CA VAL A 332 -13.12 20.51 -8.96
C VAL A 332 -13.62 21.15 -10.25
N ARG A 333 -13.01 20.76 -11.38
CA ARG A 333 -13.21 21.40 -12.69
C ARG A 333 -14.01 20.56 -13.68
N VAL A 334 -14.45 19.40 -13.26
CA VAL A 334 -15.16 18.43 -14.11
C VAL A 334 -16.42 17.97 -13.42
N LYS A 335 -17.35 17.42 -14.17
CA LYS A 335 -18.61 16.85 -13.68
C LYS A 335 -18.82 15.44 -14.25
N GLU A 336 -19.72 14.70 -13.64
CA GLU A 336 -20.13 13.37 -14.11
C GLU A 336 -20.52 13.42 -15.61
N GLY A 337 -20.02 12.44 -16.37
CA GLY A 337 -20.21 12.30 -17.80
C GLY A 337 -19.17 13.04 -18.66
N ASP A 338 -18.37 13.94 -18.11
CA ASP A 338 -17.33 14.63 -18.86
C ASP A 338 -16.27 13.64 -19.37
N ARG A 339 -15.76 13.90 -20.58
CA ARG A 339 -14.58 13.22 -21.12
C ARG A 339 -13.35 14.05 -20.82
N VAL A 340 -12.39 13.44 -20.19
CA VAL A 340 -11.09 14.09 -19.88
C VAL A 340 -9.98 13.52 -20.73
N LYS A 341 -8.96 14.35 -20.96
CA LYS A 341 -7.73 13.95 -21.63
C LYS A 341 -6.60 13.78 -20.60
N ARG A 342 -5.68 12.88 -20.88
CA ARG A 342 -4.43 12.75 -20.13
C ARG A 342 -3.77 14.11 -19.95
N GLY A 343 -3.35 14.43 -18.72
CA GLY A 343 -2.74 15.72 -18.37
C GLY A 343 -3.73 16.89 -18.23
N GLN A 344 -5.04 16.66 -18.40
CA GLN A 344 -6.04 17.70 -18.16
C GLN A 344 -6.16 18.01 -16.67
N PRO A 345 -6.15 19.30 -16.26
CA PRO A 345 -6.37 19.68 -14.87
C PRO A 345 -7.78 19.27 -14.40
N LEU A 346 -7.83 18.55 -13.28
CA LEU A 346 -9.07 18.07 -12.65
C LEU A 346 -9.52 18.90 -11.45
N GLY A 347 -8.56 19.41 -10.67
CA GLY A 347 -8.79 20.16 -9.45
C GLY A 347 -7.48 20.55 -8.78
N ARG A 348 -7.54 20.81 -7.48
CA ARG A 348 -6.38 21.16 -6.65
C ARG A 348 -6.34 20.30 -5.39
N ILE A 349 -5.15 20.08 -4.85
CA ILE A 349 -4.93 19.39 -3.59
C ILE A 349 -5.50 20.22 -2.44
N GLY A 350 -6.29 19.58 -1.59
CA GLY A 350 -6.86 20.11 -0.36
C GLY A 350 -6.56 19.22 0.85
N ASN A 351 -7.46 19.27 1.83
CA ASN A 351 -7.39 18.48 3.07
C ASN A 351 -8.78 18.01 3.52
N SER A 352 -9.71 17.78 2.58
CA SER A 352 -11.10 17.42 2.88
C SER A 352 -11.26 15.91 3.15
N GLY A 353 -12.33 15.52 3.85
CA GLY A 353 -12.63 14.12 4.16
C GLY A 353 -11.77 13.53 5.28
N ASP A 354 -11.37 12.25 5.20
CA ASP A 354 -10.48 11.62 6.19
C ASP A 354 -9.01 11.90 5.88
N SER A 355 -8.64 13.17 5.78
CA SER A 355 -7.29 13.65 5.50
C SER A 355 -6.75 14.44 6.69
N ARG A 356 -5.54 14.13 7.12
CA ARG A 356 -4.87 14.72 8.28
C ARG A 356 -3.89 15.83 7.93
N GLU A 357 -3.52 15.92 6.67
CA GLU A 357 -2.64 16.94 6.11
C GLU A 357 -2.83 17.01 4.59
N PRO A 358 -2.57 18.15 3.95
CA PRO A 358 -2.77 18.34 2.51
C PRO A 358 -1.97 17.35 1.66
N HIS A 359 -2.70 16.56 0.86
CA HIS A 359 -2.19 15.63 -0.13
C HIS A 359 -3.27 15.26 -1.15
N VAL A 360 -2.93 14.65 -2.25
CA VAL A 360 -3.88 13.91 -3.06
C VAL A 360 -3.67 12.41 -2.86
N HIS A 361 -4.70 11.74 -2.36
CA HIS A 361 -4.76 10.28 -2.39
C HIS A 361 -5.10 9.83 -3.79
N PHE A 362 -4.26 8.96 -4.36
CA PHE A 362 -4.44 8.41 -5.69
C PHE A 362 -4.35 6.89 -5.67
N GLU A 363 -5.35 6.23 -6.26
CA GLU A 363 -5.37 4.78 -6.43
C GLU A 363 -5.99 4.38 -7.77
N VAL A 364 -5.66 3.17 -8.23
CA VAL A 364 -6.32 2.49 -9.33
C VAL A 364 -6.97 1.22 -8.80
N SER A 365 -8.26 1.04 -9.07
CA SER A 365 -9.06 -0.09 -8.57
C SER A 365 -9.81 -0.77 -9.71
N ASP A 366 -10.27 -2.01 -9.47
CA ASP A 366 -11.13 -2.76 -10.41
C ASP A 366 -12.63 -2.54 -10.18
N SER A 367 -13.00 -1.60 -9.32
CA SER A 367 -14.39 -1.23 -9.05
C SER A 367 -14.57 0.29 -9.15
N PRO A 368 -15.68 0.78 -9.74
CA PRO A 368 -16.01 2.20 -9.73
C PRO A 368 -16.49 2.70 -8.37
N VAL A 369 -16.79 1.79 -7.44
CA VAL A 369 -17.28 2.12 -6.11
C VAL A 369 -16.10 2.21 -5.15
N LEU A 370 -15.97 3.35 -4.51
CA LEU A 370 -14.91 3.64 -3.55
C LEU A 370 -14.80 2.52 -2.49
N LEU A 371 -13.58 2.05 -2.25
CA LEU A 371 -13.21 1.01 -1.30
C LEU A 371 -13.80 -0.38 -1.56
N ALA A 372 -14.65 -0.57 -2.57
CA ALA A 372 -15.32 -1.84 -2.84
C ALA A 372 -14.56 -2.75 -3.82
N GLY A 373 -13.50 -2.26 -4.42
CA GLY A 373 -12.66 -3.00 -5.37
C GLY A 373 -11.37 -3.52 -4.76
N GLU A 374 -10.53 -4.05 -5.65
CA GLU A 374 -9.15 -4.42 -5.36
C GLU A 374 -8.20 -3.39 -5.98
N GLY A 375 -7.21 -2.94 -5.21
CA GLY A 375 -6.16 -2.05 -5.71
C GLY A 375 -5.29 -2.75 -6.73
N LEU A 376 -5.16 -2.15 -7.91
CA LEU A 376 -4.45 -2.70 -9.05
C LEU A 376 -3.08 -2.04 -9.22
N PRO A 377 -2.05 -2.79 -9.64
CA PRO A 377 -0.77 -2.20 -10.00
C PRO A 377 -0.90 -1.42 -11.32
N TYR A 378 -0.23 -0.28 -11.34
CA TYR A 378 -0.10 0.59 -12.49
C TYR A 378 1.35 1.08 -12.60
N LEU A 379 1.70 1.71 -13.71
CA LEU A 379 3.03 2.29 -13.90
C LEU A 379 2.88 3.78 -14.16
N ILE A 380 3.85 4.56 -13.69
CA ILE A 380 4.01 5.96 -14.05
C ILE A 380 5.01 6.03 -15.21
N ASP A 381 4.68 6.80 -16.24
CA ASP A 381 5.46 6.82 -17.47
C ASP A 381 6.90 7.31 -17.26
N ARG A 382 7.10 8.38 -16.48
CA ARG A 382 8.43 8.97 -16.20
C ARG A 382 8.43 9.75 -14.89
N TYR A 383 9.48 9.56 -14.13
CA TYR A 383 9.85 10.37 -12.97
C TYR A 383 11.34 10.25 -12.68
N ASP A 384 11.86 11.18 -11.93
CA ASP A 384 13.23 11.17 -11.46
C ASP A 384 13.22 10.88 -9.96
N ILE A 385 14.07 9.95 -9.48
CA ILE A 385 14.33 9.75 -8.06
C ILE A 385 15.53 10.63 -7.69
N ARG A 386 15.36 11.47 -6.68
CA ARG A 386 16.43 12.30 -6.15
C ARG A 386 17.00 11.67 -4.88
N SER A 387 18.27 11.31 -4.92
CA SER A 387 19.00 10.80 -3.76
C SER A 387 19.49 11.94 -2.86
N LEU A 388 19.79 11.63 -1.59
CA LEU A 388 20.27 12.61 -0.62
C LEU A 388 21.63 13.24 -1.02
N ASP A 389 22.43 12.56 -1.82
CA ASP A 389 23.70 13.07 -2.38
C ASP A 389 23.52 13.99 -3.61
N GLY A 390 22.27 14.26 -4.00
CA GLY A 390 21.91 15.08 -5.16
C GLY A 390 21.98 14.34 -6.50
N SER A 391 22.27 13.03 -6.51
CA SER A 391 22.20 12.22 -7.72
C SER A 391 20.75 12.05 -8.19
N ILE A 392 20.56 12.02 -9.52
CA ILE A 392 19.25 11.85 -10.15
C ILE A 392 19.24 10.50 -10.88
N ASP A 393 18.27 9.68 -10.52
CA ASP A 393 18.02 8.40 -11.16
C ASP A 393 16.71 8.48 -11.95
N ARG A 394 16.81 8.45 -13.28
CA ARG A 394 15.66 8.57 -14.19
C ARG A 394 14.94 7.25 -14.35
N ARG A 395 13.65 7.27 -14.10
CA ARG A 395 12.77 6.10 -14.14
C ARG A 395 11.69 6.26 -15.20
N ALA A 396 11.29 5.15 -15.79
CA ALA A 396 10.22 5.13 -16.79
C ALA A 396 9.46 3.79 -16.71
N ASN A 397 8.13 3.88 -16.75
CA ASN A 397 7.24 2.72 -16.67
C ASN A 397 7.48 1.88 -15.41
N GLU A 398 7.58 2.54 -14.29
CA GLU A 398 7.74 1.96 -12.96
C GLU A 398 6.72 2.57 -11.99
N LEU A 399 6.45 1.89 -10.88
CA LEU A 399 5.61 2.42 -9.79
C LEU A 399 6.52 2.79 -8.60
N PRO A 400 6.55 4.06 -8.15
CA PRO A 400 7.31 4.43 -6.96
C PRO A 400 6.82 3.67 -5.73
N MET A 401 7.75 3.15 -4.93
CA MET A 401 7.46 2.45 -3.69
C MET A 401 7.31 3.43 -2.52
N LEU A 402 6.91 2.89 -1.37
CA LEU A 402 6.69 3.61 -0.12
C LEU A 402 7.82 4.61 0.20
N GLU A 403 7.43 5.87 0.48
CA GLU A 403 8.31 6.97 0.89
C GLU A 403 9.41 7.35 -0.13
N THR A 404 9.26 6.95 -1.40
CA THR A 404 10.20 7.37 -2.45
C THR A 404 10.00 8.85 -2.79
N LEU A 405 11.09 9.62 -2.73
CA LEU A 405 11.12 11.04 -3.15
C LEU A 405 11.31 11.11 -4.67
N VAL A 406 10.38 11.78 -5.34
CA VAL A 406 10.36 11.84 -6.81
C VAL A 406 10.12 13.26 -7.34
N ASP A 407 10.67 13.52 -8.50
CA ASP A 407 10.39 14.72 -9.29
C ASP A 407 9.66 14.34 -10.57
N PHE A 408 8.55 15.00 -10.83
CA PHE A 408 7.84 14.88 -12.08
C PHE A 408 8.20 16.03 -13.03
N ARG A 409 7.90 15.85 -14.30
CA ARG A 409 8.02 16.91 -15.29
C ARG A 409 7.02 18.02 -15.00
N SER A 410 7.25 19.19 -15.60
CA SER A 410 6.30 20.28 -15.56
C SER A 410 4.95 19.91 -16.21
N ALA A 411 3.88 20.58 -15.80
CA ALA A 411 2.51 20.27 -16.21
C ALA A 411 2.28 20.29 -17.74
N ASP A 412 2.96 21.17 -18.46
CA ASP A 412 2.91 21.29 -19.92
C ASP A 412 3.49 20.08 -20.68
N MET A 413 4.21 19.19 -19.99
CA MET A 413 4.78 17.96 -20.53
C MET A 413 3.94 16.70 -20.23
N LEU A 414 2.87 16.81 -19.45
CA LEU A 414 2.03 15.66 -19.08
C LEU A 414 1.11 15.21 -20.23
N THR A 415 0.84 16.09 -21.18
CA THR A 415 -0.05 15.83 -22.34
C THR A 415 0.67 15.14 -23.50
N LYS A 416 1.98 15.03 -23.43
CA LYS A 416 2.85 14.38 -24.43
C LYS A 416 3.26 12.99 -23.98
#